data_8ece40dc17df9c5967f6e41575925028
#
_entry.id   8ece40dc17df9c5967f6e41575925028
#
_cell.length_a   1.000
_cell.length_b   1.000
_cell.length_c   1.000
_cell.angle_alpha   90.00
_cell.angle_beta   90.00
_cell.angle_gamma   90.00
#
_symmetry.space_group_name_H-M   'P 1'
#
loop_
_entity.id
_entity.type
_entity.pdbx_description
1 polymer ?
#
loop_
_entity_poly.entity_id
_entity_poly.type
_entity_poly.pdbx_seq_one_letter_code
_entity_poly.pdbx_strand_id
1 'polypeptide(L)'
;MELNKIYNEDCLVGMKKIPDASVDCIICDLPYGTTACKWDSIIPFEPLWEQYHRVLKTGGVVLLFGSEPFSTSIRTSNFKEWRYDWIWKKNTSAGFVHAKNRPLKNYEIISAFCCFGMGHKSTMGDRRMPYNPQGLRPCHKVEHNAMNKFGGVLGKRPSHKETIVTEWENYPTSILEFNVESNSFHPTQKPVALIQYLIRTYSNEGDTILDNCMGSGTTAIACIREKRNFIGFELNKEYYDKACKRIQLEMAQPCLF
;
A
#
# COMPACT_ATOMS: atom_id res chain seq x y z
N MET A 1 11.46 -16.84 -10.13
CA MET A 1 11.04 -15.78 -11.08
C MET A 1 12.11 -14.70 -11.18
N GLU A 2 12.24 -14.02 -12.32
CA GLU A 2 13.15 -12.89 -12.47
C GLU A 2 12.54 -11.64 -11.79
N LEU A 3 13.39 -10.87 -11.11
CA LEU A 3 13.02 -9.57 -10.56
C LEU A 3 12.93 -8.50 -11.66
N ASN A 4 12.23 -7.41 -11.36
CA ASN A 4 12.06 -6.25 -12.23
C ASN A 4 11.35 -6.61 -13.56
N LYS A 5 10.35 -7.48 -13.47
CA LYS A 5 9.61 -8.00 -14.59
C LYS A 5 8.10 -8.10 -14.31
N ILE A 6 7.31 -7.84 -15.35
CA ILE A 6 5.88 -8.16 -15.39
C ILE A 6 5.68 -9.43 -16.19
N TYR A 7 4.72 -10.26 -15.82
CA TYR A 7 4.34 -11.50 -16.46
C TYR A 7 2.89 -11.42 -16.94
N ASN A 8 2.65 -11.80 -18.21
CA ASN A 8 1.29 -11.82 -18.74
C ASN A 8 0.65 -13.18 -18.46
N GLU A 9 0.13 -13.36 -17.28
CA GLU A 9 -0.52 -14.59 -16.83
C GLU A 9 -1.48 -14.30 -15.65
N ASP A 10 -2.32 -15.29 -15.35
CA ASP A 10 -3.14 -15.25 -14.13
C ASP A 10 -2.26 -15.18 -12.87
N CYS A 11 -2.59 -14.25 -11.96
CA CYS A 11 -1.76 -13.99 -10.79
C CYS A 11 -1.71 -15.17 -9.81
N LEU A 12 -2.80 -15.95 -9.64
CA LEU A 12 -2.81 -17.11 -8.77
C LEU A 12 -1.94 -18.27 -9.34
N VAL A 13 -1.82 -18.34 -10.67
CA VAL A 13 -0.89 -19.28 -11.33
C VAL A 13 0.54 -18.76 -11.23
N GLY A 14 0.74 -17.48 -11.53
CA GLY A 14 2.06 -16.85 -11.54
C GLY A 14 2.70 -16.80 -10.16
N MET A 15 1.95 -16.44 -9.12
CA MET A 15 2.49 -16.39 -7.76
C MET A 15 3.04 -17.73 -7.27
N LYS A 16 2.50 -18.88 -7.73
CA LYS A 16 3.05 -20.21 -7.39
C LYS A 16 4.51 -20.40 -7.81
N LYS A 17 5.01 -19.60 -8.74
CA LYS A 17 6.39 -19.63 -9.25
C LYS A 17 7.33 -18.72 -8.45
N ILE A 18 6.79 -17.87 -7.57
CA ILE A 18 7.58 -17.01 -6.68
C ILE A 18 8.09 -17.89 -5.53
N PRO A 19 9.38 -17.80 -5.15
CA PRO A 19 9.90 -18.49 -3.98
C PRO A 19 9.19 -18.08 -2.68
N ASP A 20 9.09 -19.00 -1.74
CA ASP A 20 8.53 -18.72 -0.41
C ASP A 20 9.36 -17.65 0.29
N ALA A 21 8.71 -16.79 1.07
CA ALA A 21 9.32 -15.76 1.89
C ALA A 21 10.34 -14.88 1.13
N SER A 22 10.04 -14.48 -0.11
CA SER A 22 10.93 -13.71 -0.98
C SER A 22 10.44 -12.29 -1.29
N VAL A 23 9.21 -11.94 -0.90
CA VAL A 23 8.58 -10.65 -1.11
C VAL A 23 8.52 -9.88 0.20
N ASP A 24 8.89 -8.60 0.19
CA ASP A 24 8.89 -7.73 1.37
C ASP A 24 7.55 -7.01 1.56
N CYS A 25 6.93 -6.58 0.45
CA CYS A 25 5.65 -5.87 0.50
C CYS A 25 4.81 -6.20 -0.73
N ILE A 26 3.50 -6.25 -0.55
CA ILE A 26 2.51 -6.37 -1.63
C ILE A 26 1.73 -5.07 -1.70
N ILE A 27 1.64 -4.47 -2.89
CA ILE A 27 0.83 -3.28 -3.14
C ILE A 27 -0.03 -3.57 -4.36
N CYS A 28 -1.34 -3.69 -4.19
CA CYS A 28 -2.20 -4.14 -5.26
C CYS A 28 -3.55 -3.41 -5.28
N ASP A 29 -3.97 -3.05 -6.50
CA ASP A 29 -5.33 -2.59 -6.82
C ASP A 29 -6.10 -3.76 -7.41
N LEU A 30 -6.72 -4.57 -6.55
CA LEU A 30 -7.49 -5.75 -6.97
C LEU A 30 -8.68 -5.35 -7.85
N PRO A 31 -9.15 -6.20 -8.76
CA PRO A 31 -10.42 -5.98 -9.46
C PRO A 31 -11.60 -6.05 -8.48
N TYR A 32 -12.50 -5.03 -8.54
CA TYR A 32 -13.61 -4.88 -7.58
C TYR A 32 -14.90 -5.58 -8.02
N GLY A 33 -14.98 -6.04 -9.30
CA GLY A 33 -16.20 -6.60 -9.88
C GLY A 33 -17.33 -5.58 -10.05
N THR A 34 -17.00 -4.31 -10.19
CA THR A 34 -17.98 -3.21 -10.24
C THR A 34 -18.12 -2.57 -11.61
N THR A 35 -17.29 -2.95 -12.57
CA THR A 35 -17.31 -2.43 -13.94
C THR A 35 -17.77 -3.50 -14.93
N ALA A 36 -18.18 -3.08 -16.12
CA ALA A 36 -18.52 -3.98 -17.23
C ALA A 36 -17.28 -4.57 -17.96
N CYS A 37 -16.08 -4.28 -17.46
CA CYS A 37 -14.85 -4.76 -18.05
C CYS A 37 -14.65 -6.25 -17.77
N LYS A 38 -14.31 -7.03 -18.79
CA LYS A 38 -14.12 -8.50 -18.67
C LYS A 38 -13.02 -8.90 -17.68
N TRP A 39 -12.04 -8.02 -17.44
CA TRP A 39 -10.95 -8.22 -16.48
C TRP A 39 -11.32 -7.87 -15.04
N ASP A 40 -12.44 -7.17 -14.81
CA ASP A 40 -12.88 -6.75 -13.47
C ASP A 40 -13.71 -7.85 -12.79
N SER A 41 -13.11 -9.03 -12.62
CA SER A 41 -13.68 -10.14 -11.88
C SER A 41 -12.94 -10.32 -10.56
N ILE A 42 -13.70 -10.44 -9.46
CA ILE A 42 -13.15 -10.59 -8.11
C ILE A 42 -12.28 -11.85 -8.04
N ILE A 43 -11.03 -11.68 -7.62
CA ILE A 43 -10.11 -12.78 -7.33
C ILE A 43 -10.56 -13.44 -6.02
N PRO A 44 -10.73 -14.78 -5.96
CA PRO A 44 -11.11 -15.47 -4.73
C PRO A 44 -10.09 -15.19 -3.59
N PHE A 45 -10.58 -14.71 -2.45
CA PHE A 45 -9.72 -14.26 -1.36
C PHE A 45 -8.94 -15.41 -0.69
N GLU A 46 -9.54 -16.58 -0.54
CA GLU A 46 -8.89 -17.72 0.11
C GLU A 46 -7.58 -18.13 -0.58
N PRO A 47 -7.56 -18.50 -1.88
CA PRO A 47 -6.32 -18.81 -2.57
C PRO A 47 -5.39 -17.58 -2.72
N LEU A 48 -5.93 -16.36 -2.73
CA LEU A 48 -5.12 -15.15 -2.77
C LEU A 48 -4.30 -15.00 -1.48
N TRP A 49 -4.94 -15.10 -0.31
CA TRP A 49 -4.27 -15.03 0.99
C TRP A 49 -3.30 -16.19 1.21
N GLU A 50 -3.62 -17.40 0.73
CA GLU A 50 -2.69 -18.53 0.76
C GLU A 50 -1.37 -18.18 0.05
N GLN A 51 -1.44 -17.62 -1.17
CA GLN A 51 -0.25 -17.21 -1.89
C GLN A 51 0.45 -16.01 -1.23
N TYR A 52 -0.28 -15.02 -0.74
CA TYR A 52 0.32 -13.89 -0.03
C TYR A 52 1.11 -14.32 1.20
N HIS A 53 0.54 -15.18 2.04
CA HIS A 53 1.23 -15.72 3.22
C HIS A 53 2.48 -16.54 2.86
N ARG A 54 2.43 -17.28 1.75
CA ARG A 54 3.56 -18.08 1.30
C ARG A 54 4.72 -17.22 0.77
N VAL A 55 4.43 -16.24 -0.07
CA VAL A 55 5.47 -15.45 -0.74
C VAL A 55 6.04 -14.34 0.13
N LEU A 56 5.26 -13.81 1.08
CA LEU A 56 5.72 -12.74 1.98
C LEU A 56 6.76 -13.24 2.97
N LYS A 57 7.77 -12.43 3.17
CA LYS A 57 8.67 -12.56 4.32
C LYS A 57 7.90 -12.33 5.62
N THR A 58 8.38 -12.94 6.70
CA THR A 58 7.77 -12.74 8.02
C THR A 58 7.77 -11.24 8.39
N GLY A 59 6.58 -10.72 8.65
CA GLY A 59 6.39 -9.29 8.93
C GLY A 59 6.21 -8.41 7.70
N GLY A 60 6.21 -8.98 6.50
CA GLY A 60 5.89 -8.26 5.27
C GLY A 60 4.48 -7.64 5.33
N VAL A 61 4.27 -6.60 4.54
CA VAL A 61 3.04 -5.80 4.56
C VAL A 61 2.26 -6.00 3.28
N VAL A 62 0.93 -6.09 3.39
CA VAL A 62 0.02 -6.09 2.25
C VAL A 62 -0.81 -4.82 2.26
N LEU A 63 -0.81 -4.08 1.15
CA LEU A 63 -1.61 -2.89 0.93
C LEU A 63 -2.57 -3.14 -0.22
N LEU A 64 -3.87 -3.14 0.08
CA LEU A 64 -4.91 -3.39 -0.90
C LEU A 64 -5.79 -2.15 -1.07
N PHE A 65 -5.86 -1.66 -2.30
CA PHE A 65 -6.77 -0.60 -2.68
C PHE A 65 -8.20 -1.13 -2.73
N GLY A 66 -9.14 -0.27 -2.37
CA GLY A 66 -10.54 -0.63 -2.40
C GLY A 66 -11.49 0.55 -2.26
N SER A 67 -12.72 0.24 -2.54
CA SER A 67 -13.85 1.17 -2.49
C SER A 67 -15.04 0.43 -1.89
N GLU A 68 -15.81 1.04 -0.99
CA GLU A 68 -16.98 0.35 -0.43
C GLU A 68 -18.00 -0.03 -1.51
N PRO A 69 -18.63 -1.23 -1.42
CA PRO A 69 -18.52 -2.23 -0.34
C PRO A 69 -17.34 -3.20 -0.43
N PHE A 70 -16.54 -3.17 -1.52
CA PHE A 70 -15.43 -4.08 -1.76
C PHE A 70 -14.35 -3.99 -0.65
N SER A 71 -14.05 -2.77 -0.14
CA SER A 71 -13.11 -2.59 0.96
C SER A 71 -13.54 -3.36 2.23
N THR A 72 -14.84 -3.43 2.51
CA THR A 72 -15.36 -4.26 3.61
C THR A 72 -15.09 -5.73 3.37
N SER A 73 -15.30 -6.22 2.13
CA SER A 73 -15.00 -7.62 1.77
C SER A 73 -13.51 -7.93 1.92
N ILE A 74 -12.62 -7.02 1.49
CA ILE A 74 -11.17 -7.16 1.70
C ILE A 74 -10.84 -7.28 3.20
N ARG A 75 -11.33 -6.35 4.03
CA ARG A 75 -11.03 -6.35 5.47
C ARG A 75 -11.55 -7.60 6.18
N THR A 76 -12.76 -8.02 5.86
CA THR A 76 -13.38 -9.21 6.46
C THR A 76 -12.72 -10.51 6.01
N SER A 77 -12.14 -10.56 4.80
CA SER A 77 -11.43 -11.75 4.31
C SER A 77 -10.18 -12.09 5.13
N ASN A 78 -9.56 -11.11 5.80
CA ASN A 78 -8.43 -11.33 6.72
C ASN A 78 -8.45 -10.30 7.87
N PHE A 79 -9.52 -10.26 8.62
CA PHE A 79 -9.70 -9.33 9.74
C PHE A 79 -8.62 -9.46 10.82
N LYS A 80 -8.07 -10.66 11.00
CA LYS A 80 -7.01 -10.93 12.00
C LYS A 80 -5.73 -10.14 11.72
N GLU A 81 -5.37 -9.94 10.46
CA GLU A 81 -4.14 -9.25 10.04
C GLU A 81 -4.38 -7.82 9.60
N TRP A 82 -5.63 -7.41 9.42
CA TRP A 82 -5.95 -6.01 9.16
C TRP A 82 -5.50 -5.12 10.32
N ARG A 83 -4.82 -4.01 10.00
CA ARG A 83 -4.23 -3.10 10.99
C ARG A 83 -4.91 -1.75 11.01
N TYR A 84 -4.99 -1.11 9.86
CA TYR A 84 -5.61 0.20 9.66
C TYR A 84 -5.80 0.50 8.18
N ASP A 85 -6.46 1.61 7.91
CA ASP A 85 -6.68 2.11 6.56
C ASP A 85 -6.00 3.46 6.37
N TRP A 86 -5.47 3.67 5.15
CA TRP A 86 -5.22 4.99 4.62
C TRP A 86 -6.40 5.41 3.76
N ILE A 87 -6.71 6.70 3.76
CA ILE A 87 -7.72 7.30 2.87
C ILE A 87 -6.97 8.13 1.83
N TRP A 88 -6.95 7.67 0.59
CA TRP A 88 -6.45 8.49 -0.49
C TRP A 88 -7.54 9.46 -0.95
N LYS A 89 -7.40 10.74 -0.61
CA LYS A 89 -8.26 11.82 -1.04
C LYS A 89 -7.82 12.29 -2.43
N LYS A 90 -8.76 12.26 -3.37
CA LYS A 90 -8.57 12.66 -4.77
C LYS A 90 -8.93 14.14 -4.95
N ASN A 91 -8.32 14.78 -5.94
CA ASN A 91 -8.69 16.13 -6.37
C ASN A 91 -9.95 16.17 -7.26
N THR A 92 -10.47 15.01 -7.67
CA THR A 92 -11.69 14.86 -8.48
C THR A 92 -12.73 14.02 -7.76
N SER A 93 -14.00 14.27 -8.07
CA SER A 93 -15.13 13.51 -7.53
C SER A 93 -15.77 12.64 -8.62
N ALA A 94 -16.25 11.47 -8.23
CA ALA A 94 -16.95 10.53 -9.09
C ALA A 94 -18.41 10.33 -8.62
N GLY A 95 -19.26 9.80 -9.52
CA GLY A 95 -20.63 9.43 -9.18
C GLY A 95 -21.67 10.53 -9.45
N PHE A 96 -21.42 11.47 -10.35
CA PHE A 96 -22.35 12.57 -10.69
C PHE A 96 -23.74 12.09 -11.10
N VAL A 97 -23.86 10.95 -11.74
CA VAL A 97 -25.17 10.34 -12.08
C VAL A 97 -26.06 10.15 -10.84
N HIS A 98 -25.45 9.98 -9.68
CA HIS A 98 -26.14 9.77 -8.40
C HIS A 98 -26.08 10.98 -7.46
N ALA A 99 -25.68 12.15 -7.93
CA ALA A 99 -25.43 13.33 -7.09
C ALA A 99 -26.66 13.80 -6.29
N LYS A 100 -27.88 13.50 -6.78
CA LYS A 100 -29.14 13.78 -6.08
C LYS A 100 -29.54 12.72 -5.04
N ASN A 101 -28.90 11.55 -5.03
CA ASN A 101 -29.27 10.39 -4.22
C ASN A 101 -28.24 10.04 -3.15
N ARG A 102 -26.96 10.44 -3.36
CA ARG A 102 -25.86 10.18 -2.44
C ARG A 102 -24.72 11.18 -2.64
N PRO A 103 -23.84 11.36 -1.64
CA PRO A 103 -22.64 12.18 -1.80
C PRO A 103 -21.75 11.72 -2.95
N LEU A 104 -21.08 12.65 -3.61
CA LEU A 104 -20.02 12.36 -4.57
C LEU A 104 -18.84 11.75 -3.85
N LYS A 105 -18.18 10.79 -4.51
CA LYS A 105 -17.03 10.10 -3.95
C LYS A 105 -15.74 10.69 -4.49
N ASN A 106 -14.87 11.12 -3.58
CA ASN A 106 -13.56 11.70 -3.91
C ASN A 106 -12.40 11.01 -3.16
N TYR A 107 -12.58 9.78 -2.72
CA TYR A 107 -11.55 9.02 -2.03
C TYR A 107 -11.56 7.53 -2.39
N GLU A 108 -10.43 6.88 -2.14
CA GLU A 108 -10.30 5.42 -2.06
C GLU A 108 -9.67 5.02 -0.73
N ILE A 109 -9.89 3.79 -0.33
CA ILE A 109 -9.35 3.19 0.89
C ILE A 109 -8.15 2.33 0.49
N ILE A 110 -7.10 2.36 1.31
CA ILE A 110 -5.95 1.46 1.18
C ILE A 110 -5.84 0.73 2.51
N SER A 111 -6.28 -0.52 2.53
CA SER A 111 -6.26 -1.35 3.74
C SER A 111 -4.88 -1.99 3.91
N ALA A 112 -4.30 -1.80 5.10
CA ALA A 112 -2.99 -2.32 5.45
C ALA A 112 -3.11 -3.57 6.33
N PHE A 113 -2.43 -4.65 5.93
CA PHE A 113 -2.39 -5.93 6.62
C PHE A 113 -0.96 -6.33 6.96
N CYS A 114 -0.78 -6.97 8.11
CA CYS A 114 0.49 -7.54 8.53
C CYS A 114 0.25 -8.58 9.63
N CYS A 115 0.99 -9.68 9.63
CA CYS A 115 0.96 -10.64 10.74
C CYS A 115 1.52 -10.04 12.05
N PHE A 116 2.38 -9.01 11.95
CA PHE A 116 2.90 -8.28 13.11
C PHE A 116 1.95 -7.17 13.57
N GLY A 117 2.01 -6.83 14.86
CA GLY A 117 1.19 -5.77 15.44
C GLY A 117 1.79 -4.38 15.27
N MET A 118 1.01 -3.36 15.65
CA MET A 118 1.37 -1.94 15.64
C MET A 118 1.82 -1.43 17.02
N GLY A 119 2.05 -2.31 17.98
CA GLY A 119 2.38 -1.94 19.36
C GLY A 119 3.75 -1.24 19.49
N HIS A 120 3.99 -0.70 20.69
CA HIS A 120 5.24 -0.01 21.01
C HIS A 120 6.43 -0.99 21.00
N LYS A 121 7.63 -0.51 20.61
CA LYS A 121 8.85 -1.35 20.54
C LYS A 121 9.16 -2.06 21.84
N SER A 122 8.92 -1.41 22.98
CA SER A 122 9.13 -2.00 24.32
C SER A 122 8.23 -3.21 24.62
N THR A 123 7.09 -3.35 23.93
CA THR A 123 6.13 -4.43 24.13
C THR A 123 6.19 -5.50 23.05
N MET A 124 6.58 -5.14 21.85
CA MET A 124 6.55 -6.03 20.67
C MET A 124 7.94 -6.40 20.12
N GLY A 125 8.99 -5.69 20.56
CA GLY A 125 10.36 -5.89 20.03
C GLY A 125 10.39 -5.74 18.52
N ASP A 126 11.00 -6.71 17.84
CA ASP A 126 11.13 -6.73 16.38
C ASP A 126 9.89 -7.25 15.65
N ARG A 127 8.88 -7.74 16.38
CA ARG A 127 7.59 -8.19 15.81
C ARG A 127 6.62 -7.03 15.63
N ARG A 128 7.10 -5.93 15.07
CA ARG A 128 6.28 -4.78 14.69
C ARG A 128 6.14 -4.72 13.18
N MET A 129 4.95 -4.32 12.74
CA MET A 129 4.72 -3.98 11.33
C MET A 129 5.76 -2.94 10.88
N PRO A 130 6.47 -3.15 9.76
CA PRO A 130 7.35 -2.15 9.17
C PRO A 130 6.61 -0.85 8.91
N TYR A 131 7.20 0.26 9.33
CA TYR A 131 6.60 1.58 9.14
C TYR A 131 7.67 2.67 9.20
N ASN A 132 7.92 3.30 8.06
CA ASN A 132 8.84 4.44 7.91
C ASN A 132 8.00 5.71 7.71
N PRO A 133 7.70 6.49 8.75
CA PRO A 133 6.87 7.68 8.63
C PRO A 133 7.49 8.70 7.69
N GLN A 134 6.72 9.19 6.72
CA GLN A 134 7.18 10.14 5.71
C GLN A 134 6.86 11.58 6.12
N GLY A 135 7.70 12.52 5.69
CA GLY A 135 7.45 13.96 5.90
C GLY A 135 7.82 14.49 7.29
N LEU A 136 8.55 13.71 8.07
CA LEU A 136 9.03 14.14 9.39
C LEU A 136 9.92 15.38 9.27
N ARG A 137 9.81 16.27 10.25
CA ARG A 137 10.67 17.44 10.42
C ARG A 137 11.40 17.33 11.77
N PRO A 138 12.70 17.62 11.83
CA PRO A 138 13.41 17.66 13.10
C PRO A 138 12.86 18.79 13.97
N CYS A 139 12.69 18.51 15.26
CA CYS A 139 12.35 19.50 16.26
C CYS A 139 13.04 19.12 17.58
N HIS A 140 13.02 20.03 18.54
CA HIS A 140 13.47 19.74 19.91
C HIS A 140 12.47 20.35 20.88
N LYS A 141 11.52 19.55 21.37
CA LYS A 141 10.52 19.98 22.34
C LYS A 141 10.67 19.16 23.61
N VAL A 142 10.82 19.82 24.74
CA VAL A 142 10.90 19.21 26.06
C VAL A 142 9.63 19.53 26.82
N GLU A 143 8.85 18.52 27.16
CA GLU A 143 7.64 18.65 27.95
C GLU A 143 7.82 17.94 29.29
N HIS A 144 7.49 18.63 30.38
CA HIS A 144 7.45 18.04 31.71
C HIS A 144 6.00 17.73 32.09
N ASN A 145 5.70 16.43 32.22
CA ASN A 145 4.38 15.96 32.58
C ASN A 145 4.28 15.83 34.11
N ALA A 146 3.31 16.52 34.71
CA ALA A 146 2.97 16.27 36.10
C ALA A 146 2.48 14.82 36.28
N MET A 147 2.97 14.12 37.29
CA MET A 147 2.67 12.71 37.58
C MET A 147 1.17 12.37 37.59
N ASN A 148 0.31 13.32 37.91
CA ASN A 148 -1.15 13.16 37.99
C ASN A 148 -1.85 13.03 36.60
N LYS A 149 -1.14 13.25 35.48
CA LYS A 149 -1.69 13.07 34.14
C LYS A 149 -1.61 11.63 33.62
N PHE A 150 -0.89 10.76 34.34
CA PHE A 150 -0.73 9.35 33.94
C PHE A 150 -1.84 8.50 34.58
N GLY A 151 -2.89 8.21 33.87
CA GLY A 151 -3.94 7.33 34.36
C GLY A 151 -5.35 7.62 33.87
N GLY A 152 -5.48 8.47 32.86
CA GLY A 152 -6.76 8.68 32.18
C GLY A 152 -7.35 7.38 31.60
N VAL A 153 -8.39 7.48 30.80
CA VAL A 153 -9.15 6.36 30.19
C VAL A 153 -8.28 5.24 29.61
N LEU A 154 -7.03 5.52 29.23
CA LEU A 154 -6.11 4.57 28.62
C LEU A 154 -5.09 3.93 29.57
N GLY A 155 -5.10 4.27 30.87
CA GLY A 155 -4.17 3.73 31.86
C GLY A 155 -2.70 4.18 31.69
N LYS A 156 -1.84 3.72 32.61
CA LYS A 156 -0.40 4.00 32.57
C LYS A 156 0.29 3.14 31.50
N ARG A 157 1.17 3.74 30.71
CA ARG A 157 1.91 3.07 29.61
C ARG A 157 3.41 3.17 29.86
N PRO A 158 4.23 2.22 29.32
CA PRO A 158 5.70 2.28 29.43
C PRO A 158 6.33 3.56 28.86
N SER A 159 5.65 4.22 27.91
CA SER A 159 6.08 5.48 27.29
C SER A 159 5.76 6.72 28.15
N HIS A 160 5.01 6.58 29.24
CA HIS A 160 4.70 7.70 30.12
C HIS A 160 5.92 8.01 31.01
N LYS A 161 6.66 9.04 30.64
CA LYS A 161 7.81 9.57 31.38
C LYS A 161 7.49 10.95 31.91
N GLU A 162 8.13 11.33 33.01
CA GLU A 162 8.03 12.69 33.59
C GLU A 162 8.50 13.75 32.62
N THR A 163 9.54 13.46 31.87
CA THR A 163 10.06 14.33 30.81
C THR A 163 9.97 13.60 29.48
N ILE A 164 9.31 14.23 28.52
CA ILE A 164 9.21 13.78 27.14
C ILE A 164 10.02 14.72 26.27
N VAL A 165 10.99 14.16 25.54
CA VAL A 165 11.73 14.87 24.50
C VAL A 165 11.18 14.43 23.15
N THR A 166 10.67 15.38 22.40
CA THR A 166 10.18 15.17 21.04
C THR A 166 11.23 15.68 20.05
N GLU A 167 11.83 14.79 19.30
CA GLU A 167 12.89 15.09 18.32
C GLU A 167 12.34 15.28 16.91
N TRP A 168 11.14 14.79 16.64
CA TRP A 168 10.50 14.82 15.32
C TRP A 168 9.05 15.27 15.42
N GLU A 169 8.62 16.09 14.49
CA GLU A 169 7.23 16.51 14.31
C GLU A 169 6.73 16.23 12.88
N ASN A 170 5.49 16.60 12.62
CA ASN A 170 4.84 16.39 11.32
C ASN A 170 4.67 14.90 10.95
N TYR A 171 4.32 14.07 11.94
CA TYR A 171 3.94 12.68 11.67
C TYR A 171 2.73 12.63 10.73
N PRO A 172 2.72 11.68 9.75
CA PRO A 172 1.62 11.58 8.80
C PRO A 172 0.30 11.22 9.48
N THR A 173 -0.78 11.79 8.94
CA THR A 173 -2.16 11.40 9.28
C THR A 173 -2.64 10.33 8.31
N SER A 174 -3.77 9.67 8.62
CA SER A 174 -4.32 8.60 7.77
C SER A 174 -4.92 9.08 6.44
N ILE A 175 -4.95 10.40 6.17
CA ILE A 175 -5.45 10.96 4.93
C ILE A 175 -4.27 11.39 4.06
N LEU A 176 -4.19 10.83 2.86
CA LEU A 176 -3.18 11.14 1.85
C LEU A 176 -3.83 11.92 0.71
N GLU A 177 -3.28 13.08 0.36
CA GLU A 177 -3.76 13.91 -0.73
C GLU A 177 -2.82 13.80 -1.94
N PHE A 178 -3.26 13.08 -2.98
CA PHE A 178 -2.55 12.94 -4.25
C PHE A 178 -3.54 13.14 -5.40
N ASN A 179 -3.13 13.95 -6.37
CA ASN A 179 -3.93 14.18 -7.56
C ASN A 179 -3.99 12.92 -8.44
N VAL A 180 -5.14 12.68 -9.07
CA VAL A 180 -5.24 11.66 -10.12
C VAL A 180 -4.42 12.08 -11.32
N GLU A 181 -3.87 11.11 -12.06
CA GLU A 181 -3.12 11.39 -13.28
C GLU A 181 -4.07 11.72 -14.44
N SER A 182 -3.85 12.86 -15.11
CA SER A 182 -4.72 13.36 -16.17
C SER A 182 -4.54 12.66 -17.53
N ASN A 183 -3.36 12.09 -17.79
CA ASN A 183 -3.00 11.46 -19.08
C ASN A 183 -2.78 9.96 -18.94
N SER A 184 -3.74 9.24 -18.34
CA SER A 184 -3.63 7.80 -18.14
C SER A 184 -4.22 7.03 -19.33
N PHE A 185 -3.54 5.97 -19.77
CA PHE A 185 -4.09 5.01 -20.73
C PHE A 185 -4.93 3.91 -20.05
N HIS A 186 -4.85 3.79 -18.73
CA HIS A 186 -5.63 2.86 -17.94
C HIS A 186 -6.67 3.61 -17.10
N PRO A 187 -7.93 3.23 -17.14
CA PRO A 187 -9.02 4.00 -16.52
C PRO A 187 -8.92 4.17 -15.00
N THR A 188 -8.24 3.24 -14.34
CA THR A 188 -8.07 3.22 -12.88
C THR A 188 -6.61 3.42 -12.46
N GLN A 189 -5.77 4.02 -13.31
CA GLN A 189 -4.36 4.23 -13.02
C GLN A 189 -4.16 5.00 -11.72
N LYS A 190 -3.35 4.46 -10.82
CA LYS A 190 -2.97 5.12 -9.58
C LYS A 190 -1.85 6.15 -9.82
N PRO A 191 -1.80 7.26 -9.08
CA PRO A 191 -0.69 8.21 -9.15
C PRO A 191 0.64 7.56 -8.73
N VAL A 192 1.69 7.78 -9.52
CA VAL A 192 3.03 7.26 -9.18
C VAL A 192 3.49 7.77 -7.82
N ALA A 193 3.27 9.07 -7.53
CA ALA A 193 3.66 9.68 -6.27
C ALA A 193 2.99 9.03 -5.03
N LEU A 194 1.73 8.59 -5.15
CA LEU A 194 1.05 7.86 -4.09
C LEU A 194 1.72 6.49 -3.83
N ILE A 195 2.02 5.75 -4.91
CA ILE A 195 2.67 4.43 -4.77
C ILE A 195 4.09 4.59 -4.23
N GLN A 196 4.86 5.60 -4.67
CA GLN A 196 6.18 5.93 -4.10
C GLN A 196 6.09 6.19 -2.59
N TYR A 197 5.11 6.98 -2.15
CA TYR A 197 4.88 7.24 -0.73
C TYR A 197 4.66 5.95 0.07
N LEU A 198 3.80 5.05 -0.45
CA LEU A 198 3.51 3.76 0.20
C LEU A 198 4.74 2.85 0.21
N ILE A 199 5.49 2.77 -0.90
CA ILE A 199 6.72 1.99 -1.00
C ILE A 199 7.74 2.46 0.04
N ARG A 200 8.01 3.77 0.13
CA ARG A 200 8.93 4.32 1.15
C ARG A 200 8.47 4.03 2.58
N THR A 201 7.15 4.05 2.80
CA THR A 201 6.58 3.82 4.13
C THR A 201 6.75 2.37 4.60
N TYR A 202 6.65 1.38 3.70
CA TYR A 202 6.57 -0.03 4.08
C TYR A 202 7.71 -0.91 3.58
N SER A 203 8.71 -0.32 2.95
CA SER A 203 9.89 -1.04 2.46
C SER A 203 11.17 -0.21 2.52
N ASN A 204 12.31 -0.87 2.33
CA ASN A 204 13.63 -0.27 2.24
C ASN A 204 14.20 -0.43 0.83
N GLU A 205 15.29 0.31 0.49
CA GLU A 205 16.00 0.13 -0.78
C GLU A 205 16.45 -1.33 -0.94
N GLY A 206 16.26 -1.88 -2.13
CA GLY A 206 16.60 -3.27 -2.45
C GLY A 206 15.49 -4.29 -2.13
N ASP A 207 14.46 -3.93 -1.35
CA ASP A 207 13.33 -4.81 -1.06
C ASP A 207 12.53 -5.14 -2.33
N THR A 208 11.81 -6.26 -2.31
CA THR A 208 10.99 -6.75 -3.42
C THR A 208 9.52 -6.46 -3.17
N ILE A 209 8.89 -5.75 -4.10
CA ILE A 209 7.47 -5.40 -4.09
C ILE A 209 6.72 -6.30 -5.08
N LEU A 210 5.62 -6.88 -4.66
CA LEU A 210 4.71 -7.62 -5.54
C LEU A 210 3.45 -6.80 -5.83
N ASP A 211 3.09 -6.73 -7.11
CA ASP A 211 1.78 -6.24 -7.56
C ASP A 211 1.16 -7.30 -8.46
N ASN A 212 0.17 -8.00 -7.96
CA ASN A 212 -0.46 -9.11 -8.68
C ASN A 212 -1.58 -8.68 -9.65
N CYS A 213 -1.84 -7.38 -9.78
CA CYS A 213 -2.77 -6.79 -10.76
C CYS A 213 -2.16 -5.48 -11.30
N MET A 214 -1.03 -5.61 -12.00
CA MET A 214 -0.12 -4.51 -12.34
C MET A 214 -0.75 -3.38 -13.18
N GLY A 215 -1.77 -3.69 -13.99
CA GLY A 215 -2.49 -2.73 -14.80
C GLY A 215 -1.58 -1.87 -15.69
N SER A 216 -1.47 -0.60 -15.35
CA SER A 216 -0.65 0.37 -16.10
C SER A 216 0.85 0.33 -15.78
N GLY A 217 1.30 -0.52 -14.86
CA GLY A 217 2.71 -0.59 -14.44
C GLY A 217 3.12 0.50 -13.44
N THR A 218 2.19 1.17 -12.79
CA THR A 218 2.51 2.28 -11.87
C THR A 218 3.38 1.82 -10.70
N THR A 219 3.09 0.65 -10.13
CA THR A 219 3.89 0.08 -9.04
C THR A 219 5.32 -0.19 -9.49
N ALA A 220 5.52 -0.71 -10.69
CA ALA A 220 6.86 -0.94 -11.24
C ALA A 220 7.65 0.37 -11.42
N ILE A 221 7.02 1.42 -11.98
CA ILE A 221 7.62 2.76 -12.12
C ILE A 221 8.04 3.31 -10.76
N ALA A 222 7.15 3.21 -9.77
CA ALA A 222 7.44 3.69 -8.43
C ALA A 222 8.60 2.90 -7.79
N CYS A 223 8.68 1.58 -7.98
CA CYS A 223 9.78 0.74 -7.52
C CYS A 223 11.12 1.16 -8.13
N ILE A 224 11.16 1.39 -9.45
CA ILE A 224 12.38 1.85 -10.15
C ILE A 224 12.87 3.16 -9.55
N ARG A 225 11.98 4.16 -9.38
CA ARG A 225 12.33 5.47 -8.80
C ARG A 225 12.80 5.39 -7.36
N GLU A 226 12.26 4.45 -6.59
CA GLU A 226 12.58 4.27 -5.18
C GLU A 226 13.66 3.20 -4.95
N LYS A 227 14.32 2.68 -6.00
CA LYS A 227 15.36 1.64 -5.93
C LYS A 227 14.89 0.35 -5.21
N ARG A 228 13.65 -0.07 -5.49
CA ARG A 228 13.10 -1.36 -5.06
C ARG A 228 13.01 -2.29 -6.26
N ASN A 229 13.09 -3.59 -5.98
CA ASN A 229 12.77 -4.60 -6.97
C ASN A 229 11.26 -4.79 -7.06
N PHE A 230 10.78 -5.28 -8.20
CA PHE A 230 9.37 -5.62 -8.35
C PHE A 230 9.16 -6.95 -9.08
N ILE A 231 8.02 -7.57 -8.81
CA ILE A 231 7.42 -8.65 -9.59
C ILE A 231 5.97 -8.23 -9.86
N GLY A 232 5.50 -8.37 -11.09
CA GLY A 232 4.15 -7.99 -11.43
C GLY A 232 3.44 -9.01 -12.31
N PHE A 233 2.11 -9.06 -12.18
CA PHE A 233 1.24 -9.85 -13.05
C PHE A 233 0.19 -8.96 -13.69
N GLU A 234 -0.07 -9.17 -14.97
CA GLU A 234 -1.16 -8.52 -15.69
C GLU A 234 -1.79 -9.54 -16.65
N LEU A 235 -3.08 -9.81 -16.45
CA LEU A 235 -3.80 -10.79 -17.24
C LEU A 235 -4.14 -10.25 -18.63
N ASN A 236 -4.53 -8.98 -18.71
CA ASN A 236 -4.90 -8.36 -19.98
C ASN A 236 -3.67 -8.06 -20.82
N LYS A 237 -3.56 -8.72 -21.98
CA LYS A 237 -2.40 -8.59 -22.89
C LYS A 237 -2.16 -7.15 -23.35
N GLU A 238 -3.21 -6.39 -23.62
CA GLU A 238 -3.07 -5.01 -24.09
C GLU A 238 -2.48 -4.10 -22.99
N TYR A 239 -2.97 -4.23 -21.75
CA TYR A 239 -2.42 -3.49 -20.61
C TYR A 239 -1.01 -3.94 -20.27
N TYR A 240 -0.74 -5.24 -20.33
CA TYR A 240 0.61 -5.80 -20.18
C TYR A 240 1.61 -5.16 -21.16
N ASP A 241 1.29 -5.12 -22.47
CA ASP A 241 2.18 -4.57 -23.48
C ASP A 241 2.43 -3.06 -23.26
N LYS A 242 1.39 -2.31 -22.91
CA LYS A 242 1.51 -0.89 -22.59
C LYS A 242 2.34 -0.65 -21.33
N ALA A 243 2.15 -1.45 -20.29
CA ALA A 243 2.91 -1.38 -19.05
C ALA A 243 4.39 -1.71 -19.29
N CYS A 244 4.70 -2.77 -20.02
CA CYS A 244 6.09 -3.13 -20.38
C CYS A 244 6.79 -1.98 -21.14
N LYS A 245 6.11 -1.39 -22.13
CA LYS A 245 6.65 -0.24 -22.85
C LYS A 245 6.92 0.96 -21.94
N ARG A 246 6.00 1.26 -21.04
CA ARG A 246 6.14 2.35 -20.05
C ARG A 246 7.33 2.12 -19.12
N ILE A 247 7.50 0.89 -18.64
CA ILE A 247 8.63 0.50 -17.78
C ILE A 247 9.96 0.60 -18.53
N GLN A 248 10.02 0.12 -19.78
CA GLN A 248 11.22 0.25 -20.59
C GLN A 248 11.64 1.72 -20.79
N LEU A 249 10.69 2.61 -21.02
CA LEU A 249 10.95 4.03 -21.14
C LEU A 249 11.46 4.64 -19.83
N GLU A 250 10.90 4.23 -18.69
CA GLU A 250 11.37 4.67 -17.36
C GLU A 250 12.79 4.20 -17.08
N MET A 251 13.09 2.92 -17.35
CA MET A 251 14.44 2.35 -17.17
C MET A 251 15.50 2.97 -18.10
N ALA A 252 15.08 3.44 -19.28
CA ALA A 252 15.98 4.09 -20.23
C ALA A 252 16.29 5.56 -19.90
N GLN A 253 15.54 6.17 -18.96
CA GLN A 253 15.86 7.52 -18.51
C GLN A 253 17.12 7.47 -17.64
N PRO A 254 18.19 8.23 -17.98
CA PRO A 254 19.34 8.33 -17.09
C PRO A 254 18.88 8.89 -15.75
N CYS A 255 19.28 8.25 -14.65
CA CYS A 255 19.11 8.82 -13.32
C CYS A 255 19.85 10.17 -13.29
N LEU A 256 19.12 11.26 -13.42
CA LEU A 256 19.63 12.60 -13.17
C LEU A 256 19.71 12.77 -11.63
N PHE A 257 20.84 12.33 -11.06
CA PHE A 257 21.25 12.62 -9.68
C PHE A 257 22.64 13.22 -9.66
#